data_f9602fd901410764383bcf36fa8719b2
#
_entry.id   f9602fd901410764383bcf36fa8719b2
#
_cell.length_a   1.000
_cell.length_b   1.000
_cell.length_c   1.000
_cell.angle_alpha   90.00
_cell.angle_beta   90.00
_cell.angle_gamma   90.00
#
_symmetry.space_group_name_H-M   'P 1'
#
loop_
_entity.id
_entity.type
_entity.pdbx_description
1 polymer ?
#
loop_
_entity_poly.entity_id
_entity_poly.type
_entity_poly.pdbx_seq_one_letter_code
_entity_poly.pdbx_strand_id
1 'polypeptide(L)'
;MLWCGAIAAAPLLAACSDDDNDMITLPDDSGIQNGADSIQTDAEWAVDSVDLWCRRDTNNIYGVMYYNATTSEPQPAVVLSHSSSLTHASMKGYAAQIARMGYAAYCFDFCGGSDESKSDGAMDSMTVFTEVEDLRAVVRTVKGMPYVDPSRVYLLGSSQGGLVSALLADECPDDFAGMVLFYPAFNIPEMVQMFSNLGSMGNIGNWGDLSGMMTMSEAYINSIKDYDVWARVGTFPKPVCIIHGTKDIVVPIANSEKAAALYPAATLHKIEGANHGFNSANLGSMGAMMGASADYDAQVMPIVEAFLKK
;
A
#
# COMPACT_ATOMS: atom_id res chain seq x y z
N MET A 1 40.87 -30.04 -27.37
CA MET A 1 40.01 -30.41 -26.23
C MET A 1 39.57 -29.13 -25.56
N LEU A 2 38.40 -28.64 -25.95
CA LEU A 2 37.80 -27.42 -25.42
C LEU A 2 36.73 -27.86 -24.41
N TRP A 3 36.86 -27.40 -23.16
CA TRP A 3 35.84 -27.58 -22.14
C TRP A 3 34.96 -26.31 -22.07
N CYS A 4 33.73 -26.46 -22.52
CA CYS A 4 32.69 -25.48 -22.28
C CYS A 4 32.08 -25.75 -20.91
N GLY A 5 32.34 -24.87 -19.94
CA GLY A 5 31.62 -24.84 -18.67
C GLY A 5 30.30 -24.10 -18.82
N ALA A 6 29.19 -24.82 -18.83
CA ALA A 6 27.87 -24.24 -18.72
C ALA A 6 27.64 -23.81 -17.28
N ILE A 7 27.48 -22.50 -17.04
CA ILE A 7 26.99 -21.95 -15.78
C ILE A 7 25.46 -22.09 -15.81
N ALA A 8 24.97 -23.07 -15.08
CA ALA A 8 23.55 -23.22 -14.82
C ALA A 8 23.11 -22.14 -13.82
N ALA A 9 22.32 -21.19 -14.26
CA ALA A 9 21.58 -20.30 -13.38
C ALA A 9 20.48 -21.12 -12.68
N ALA A 10 20.62 -21.35 -11.40
CA ALA A 10 19.58 -21.92 -10.59
C ALA A 10 18.48 -20.86 -10.35
N PRO A 11 17.19 -21.19 -10.51
CA PRO A 11 16.11 -20.30 -10.09
C PRO A 11 16.10 -20.27 -8.55
N LEU A 12 16.23 -19.09 -7.96
CA LEU A 12 15.86 -18.86 -6.57
C LEU A 12 14.33 -18.98 -6.48
N LEU A 13 13.86 -20.17 -6.25
CA LEU A 13 12.56 -20.42 -5.65
C LEU A 13 12.73 -20.11 -4.16
N ALA A 14 12.43 -18.87 -3.76
CA ALA A 14 12.16 -18.57 -2.37
C ALA A 14 10.80 -19.18 -2.06
N ALA A 15 10.84 -20.39 -1.52
CA ALA A 15 9.67 -21.01 -0.93
C ALA A 15 9.30 -20.15 0.29
N CYS A 16 8.05 -19.68 0.35
CA CYS A 16 7.43 -19.27 1.60
C CYS A 16 7.34 -20.52 2.49
N SER A 17 8.41 -20.82 3.24
CA SER A 17 8.39 -21.93 4.17
C SER A 17 7.77 -21.46 5.48
N ASP A 18 6.63 -22.04 5.81
CA ASP A 18 6.00 -22.01 7.13
C ASP A 18 6.89 -22.76 8.13
N ASP A 19 7.83 -22.09 8.76
CA ASP A 19 8.53 -22.61 9.91
C ASP A 19 8.92 -21.46 10.84
N ASP A 20 7.93 -20.85 11.49
CA ASP A 20 8.12 -20.24 12.80
C ASP A 20 6.76 -20.25 13.53
N ASN A 21 6.62 -21.25 14.38
CA ASN A 21 5.46 -21.44 15.26
C ASN A 21 5.60 -20.52 16.48
N ASP A 22 5.71 -19.21 16.25
CA ASP A 22 5.62 -18.23 17.32
C ASP A 22 4.14 -18.03 17.67
N MET A 23 3.74 -18.63 18.79
CA MET A 23 2.43 -18.41 19.40
C MET A 23 2.19 -16.92 19.55
N ILE A 24 1.24 -16.39 18.76
CA ILE A 24 0.71 -15.04 18.92
C ILE A 24 0.04 -14.98 20.29
N THR A 25 0.73 -14.44 21.28
CA THR A 25 0.09 -14.04 22.53
C THR A 25 -0.71 -12.78 22.24
N LEU A 26 -2.03 -12.94 22.18
CA LEU A 26 -2.94 -11.81 22.19
C LEU A 26 -2.65 -10.95 23.45
N PRO A 27 -2.60 -9.62 23.35
CA PRO A 27 -2.46 -8.78 24.53
C PRO A 27 -3.62 -9.07 25.46
N ASP A 28 -3.30 -9.19 26.78
CA ASP A 28 -4.26 -9.34 27.87
C ASP A 28 -5.29 -8.20 27.82
N ASP A 29 -6.55 -8.56 28.02
CA ASP A 29 -7.78 -7.76 27.81
C ASP A 29 -7.96 -6.59 28.82
N SER A 30 -6.89 -6.08 29.42
CA SER A 30 -6.93 -5.08 30.52
C SER A 30 -6.54 -3.66 30.11
N GLY A 31 -6.78 -3.23 28.87
CA GLY A 31 -6.39 -1.88 28.43
C GLY A 31 -7.16 -1.28 27.24
N ILE A 32 -8.26 -1.86 26.81
CA ILE A 32 -9.04 -1.34 25.69
C ILE A 32 -9.85 -0.12 26.14
N GLN A 33 -9.36 1.07 25.89
CA GLN A 33 -10.19 2.26 25.91
C GLN A 33 -11.02 2.30 24.63
N ASN A 34 -12.28 1.90 24.72
CA ASN A 34 -13.28 1.99 23.66
C ASN A 34 -13.56 3.46 23.33
N GLY A 35 -12.86 3.99 22.35
CA GLY A 35 -13.26 5.18 21.62
C GLY A 35 -14.24 4.78 20.52
N ALA A 36 -15.48 4.48 20.90
CA ALA A 36 -16.53 4.17 19.92
C ALA A 36 -17.04 5.48 19.31
N ASP A 37 -16.49 5.88 18.16
CA ASP A 37 -17.17 6.77 17.24
C ASP A 37 -18.12 5.93 16.38
N SER A 38 -19.32 5.65 16.89
CA SER A 38 -20.38 5.00 16.13
C SER A 38 -21.02 6.00 15.18
N ILE A 39 -20.65 5.93 13.89
CA ILE A 39 -21.37 6.62 12.82
C ILE A 39 -22.56 5.73 12.45
N GLN A 40 -23.75 6.08 12.96
CA GLN A 40 -25.00 5.44 12.59
C GLN A 40 -25.45 5.91 11.22
N THR A 41 -25.39 5.06 10.19
CA THR A 41 -26.08 5.22 8.92
C THR A 41 -26.93 3.99 8.66
N ASP A 42 -28.13 4.22 8.09
CA ASP A 42 -29.23 3.30 7.84
C ASP A 42 -28.87 1.81 7.71
N ALA A 43 -29.38 1.06 8.68
CA ALA A 43 -29.52 -0.40 8.75
C ALA A 43 -28.77 -1.24 7.71
N GLU A 44 -27.62 -1.77 8.07
CA GLU A 44 -27.29 -3.18 7.82
C GLU A 44 -25.94 -3.60 8.44
N TRP A 45 -24.94 -2.69 8.58
CA TRP A 45 -23.61 -3.10 9.05
C TRP A 45 -23.06 -2.14 10.10
N ALA A 46 -23.03 -2.53 11.37
CA ALA A 46 -22.28 -1.83 12.39
C ALA A 46 -20.78 -2.05 12.12
N VAL A 47 -20.07 -0.98 11.77
CA VAL A 47 -18.62 -1.02 11.58
C VAL A 47 -17.94 -0.62 12.87
N ASP A 48 -17.18 -1.53 13.46
CA ASP A 48 -16.29 -1.27 14.58
C ASP A 48 -14.87 -1.02 14.08
N SER A 49 -14.08 -0.35 14.90
CA SER A 49 -12.66 -0.16 14.64
C SER A 49 -11.83 -0.47 15.88
N VAL A 50 -10.68 -1.09 15.68
CA VAL A 50 -9.75 -1.43 16.74
C VAL A 50 -8.32 -1.14 16.32
N ASP A 51 -7.52 -0.59 17.22
CA ASP A 51 -6.09 -0.48 17.04
C ASP A 51 -5.47 -1.88 17.02
N LEU A 52 -4.72 -2.18 15.98
CA LEU A 52 -4.08 -3.47 15.79
C LEU A 52 -2.59 -3.27 15.51
N TRP A 53 -1.77 -3.97 16.28
CA TRP A 53 -0.33 -3.99 16.10
C TRP A 53 0.10 -5.27 15.38
N CYS A 54 0.85 -5.10 14.31
CA CYS A 54 1.55 -6.19 13.63
C CYS A 54 3.04 -6.14 13.99
N ARG A 55 3.79 -7.19 13.66
CA ARG A 55 5.22 -7.23 13.95
C ARG A 55 6.00 -7.73 12.75
N ARG A 56 7.07 -7.00 12.42
CA ARG A 56 8.12 -7.45 11.52
C ARG A 56 9.44 -7.47 12.29
N ASP A 57 9.99 -8.64 12.52
CA ASP A 57 11.20 -8.84 13.34
C ASP A 57 11.06 -8.17 14.73
N THR A 58 11.85 -7.13 14.98
CA THR A 58 11.80 -6.34 16.22
C THR A 58 10.88 -5.12 16.11
N ASN A 59 10.43 -4.75 14.92
CA ASN A 59 9.63 -3.55 14.70
C ASN A 59 8.15 -3.82 14.91
N ASN A 60 7.48 -2.94 15.64
CA ASN A 60 6.04 -2.92 15.80
C ASN A 60 5.43 -2.04 14.70
N ILE A 61 4.40 -2.53 14.04
CA ILE A 61 3.67 -1.86 12.96
C ILE A 61 2.28 -1.54 13.48
N TYR A 62 1.97 -0.24 13.60
CA TYR A 62 0.67 0.25 14.03
C TYR A 62 -0.32 0.34 12.89
N GLY A 63 -1.59 0.03 13.15
CA GLY A 63 -2.67 0.29 12.23
C GLY A 63 -4.03 0.22 12.90
N VAL A 64 -5.08 0.44 12.11
CA VAL A 64 -6.47 0.39 12.53
C VAL A 64 -7.22 -0.59 11.65
N MET A 65 -7.87 -1.56 12.29
CA MET A 65 -8.76 -2.52 11.63
C MET A 65 -10.19 -2.03 11.74
N TYR A 66 -10.87 -1.92 10.61
CA TYR A 66 -12.31 -1.67 10.50
C TYR A 66 -12.99 -2.96 10.06
N TYR A 67 -14.04 -3.39 10.77
CA TYR A 67 -14.70 -4.67 10.48
C TYR A 67 -16.14 -4.68 11.01
N ASN A 68 -16.92 -5.64 10.57
CA ASN A 68 -18.24 -5.85 11.12
C ASN A 68 -18.18 -6.85 12.29
N ALA A 69 -18.31 -6.37 13.51
CA ALA A 69 -18.29 -7.19 14.72
C ALA A 69 -19.60 -7.95 14.98
N THR A 70 -20.65 -7.69 14.21
CA THR A 70 -21.95 -8.36 14.41
C THR A 70 -22.08 -9.69 13.67
N THR A 71 -21.17 -9.99 12.72
CA THR A 71 -21.14 -11.27 12.02
C THR A 71 -20.23 -12.27 12.71
N SER A 72 -20.64 -13.53 12.76
CA SER A 72 -19.79 -14.66 13.18
C SER A 72 -19.02 -15.28 12.02
N GLU A 73 -19.36 -14.91 10.78
CA GLU A 73 -18.71 -15.46 9.60
C GLU A 73 -17.40 -14.70 9.29
N PRO A 74 -16.32 -15.42 8.90
CA PRO A 74 -15.09 -14.78 8.47
C PRO A 74 -15.32 -13.87 7.25
N GLN A 75 -14.84 -12.63 7.35
CA GLN A 75 -14.97 -11.60 6.32
C GLN A 75 -13.79 -11.65 5.35
N PRO A 76 -13.98 -11.37 4.05
CA PRO A 76 -12.85 -11.06 3.19
C PRO A 76 -12.12 -9.82 3.73
N ALA A 77 -10.83 -9.69 3.45
CA ALA A 77 -10.06 -8.57 3.97
C ALA A 77 -9.44 -7.71 2.86
N VAL A 78 -9.26 -6.43 3.16
CA VAL A 78 -8.48 -5.49 2.35
C VAL A 78 -7.40 -4.86 3.22
N VAL A 79 -6.14 -4.98 2.82
CA VAL A 79 -5.01 -4.31 3.46
C VAL A 79 -4.67 -3.07 2.66
N LEU A 80 -4.66 -1.90 3.34
CA LEU A 80 -4.53 -0.60 2.71
C LEU A 80 -3.16 0.02 3.02
N SER A 81 -2.36 0.25 1.97
CA SER A 81 -1.02 0.83 1.99
C SER A 81 -1.05 2.30 1.59
N HIS A 82 -0.59 3.20 2.46
CA HIS A 82 -0.61 4.64 2.23
C HIS A 82 0.49 5.12 1.26
N SER A 83 0.36 6.35 0.78
CA SER A 83 1.36 7.04 -0.04
C SER A 83 2.60 7.42 0.78
N SER A 84 3.71 7.71 0.09
CA SER A 84 4.96 8.19 0.70
C SER A 84 4.72 9.35 1.67
N SER A 85 5.42 9.34 2.79
CA SER A 85 5.38 10.37 3.84
C SER A 85 4.00 10.61 4.47
N LEU A 86 3.05 9.71 4.26
CA LEU A 86 1.74 9.73 4.90
C LEU A 86 1.66 8.66 5.99
N THR A 87 0.48 8.49 6.56
CA THR A 87 0.17 7.49 7.60
C THR A 87 -1.15 6.79 7.28
N HIS A 88 -1.50 5.77 8.09
CA HIS A 88 -2.82 5.12 8.05
C HIS A 88 -3.99 6.13 8.01
N ALA A 89 -3.80 7.33 8.58
CA ALA A 89 -4.83 8.36 8.63
C ALA A 89 -5.35 8.75 7.24
N SER A 90 -4.49 8.73 6.21
CA SER A 90 -4.86 9.02 4.83
C SER A 90 -5.75 7.93 4.21
N MET A 91 -5.75 6.73 4.77
CA MET A 91 -6.49 5.58 4.27
C MET A 91 -7.75 5.26 5.10
N LYS A 92 -7.95 5.89 6.26
CA LYS A 92 -9.08 5.62 7.17
C LYS A 92 -10.44 5.75 6.50
N GLY A 93 -10.64 6.79 5.71
CA GLY A 93 -11.90 7.04 5.00
C GLY A 93 -12.26 5.91 4.04
N TYR A 94 -11.27 5.40 3.31
CA TYR A 94 -11.42 4.26 2.42
C TYR A 94 -11.65 2.97 3.19
N ALA A 95 -10.88 2.72 4.26
CA ALA A 95 -11.04 1.53 5.09
C ALA A 95 -12.44 1.45 5.70
N ALA A 96 -12.96 2.56 6.27
CA ALA A 96 -14.30 2.60 6.82
C ALA A 96 -15.40 2.36 5.76
N GLN A 97 -15.24 2.88 4.54
CA GLN A 97 -16.18 2.62 3.45
C GLN A 97 -16.13 1.15 3.00
N ILE A 98 -14.95 0.57 2.87
CA ILE A 98 -14.74 -0.84 2.51
C ILE A 98 -15.33 -1.76 3.58
N ALA A 99 -15.20 -1.42 4.86
CA ALA A 99 -15.81 -2.18 5.95
C ALA A 99 -17.34 -2.19 5.86
N ARG A 100 -17.97 -1.08 5.43
CA ARG A 100 -19.44 -1.06 5.14
C ARG A 100 -19.83 -1.93 3.96
N MET A 101 -18.90 -2.34 3.11
CA MET A 101 -19.15 -3.30 2.02
C MET A 101 -19.06 -4.76 2.48
N GLY A 102 -18.78 -5.02 3.77
CA GLY A 102 -18.66 -6.36 4.35
C GLY A 102 -17.26 -6.95 4.35
N TYR A 103 -16.24 -6.12 4.34
CA TYR A 103 -14.82 -6.51 4.40
C TYR A 103 -14.20 -6.11 5.75
N ALA A 104 -13.23 -6.89 6.21
CA ALA A 104 -12.29 -6.41 7.21
C ALA A 104 -11.24 -5.54 6.50
N ALA A 105 -11.11 -4.27 6.86
CA ALA A 105 -10.25 -3.32 6.17
C ALA A 105 -9.18 -2.78 7.13
N TYR A 106 -7.92 -3.11 6.88
CA TYR A 106 -6.80 -2.72 7.73
C TYR A 106 -5.93 -1.67 7.04
N CYS A 107 -5.83 -0.49 7.64
CA CYS A 107 -4.90 0.55 7.24
C CYS A 107 -3.83 0.74 8.32
N PHE A 108 -2.57 0.86 7.93
CA PHE A 108 -1.43 0.82 8.84
C PHE A 108 -0.37 1.86 8.45
N ASP A 109 0.57 2.12 9.38
CA ASP A 109 1.74 2.95 9.16
C ASP A 109 2.94 2.09 8.77
N PHE A 110 3.61 2.40 7.67
CA PHE A 110 4.90 1.78 7.38
C PHE A 110 5.97 2.19 8.40
N CYS A 111 6.88 1.28 8.72
CA CYS A 111 8.01 1.56 9.61
C CYS A 111 8.93 2.64 9.02
N GLY A 112 9.05 3.77 9.72
CA GLY A 112 9.81 4.92 9.23
C GLY A 112 9.18 5.60 8.00
N GLY A 113 7.92 5.31 7.65
CA GLY A 113 7.26 5.86 6.46
C GLY A 113 6.90 7.34 6.57
N SER A 114 6.87 7.90 7.78
CA SER A 114 6.53 9.29 8.06
C SER A 114 7.02 9.69 9.45
N ASP A 115 7.28 10.99 9.67
CA ASP A 115 7.56 11.56 11.00
C ASP A 115 6.34 11.44 11.95
N GLU A 116 5.14 11.30 11.41
CA GLU A 116 3.89 11.12 12.16
C GLU A 116 3.52 9.64 12.36
N SER A 117 4.35 8.71 11.86
CA SER A 117 4.12 7.27 12.00
C SER A 117 4.13 6.85 13.46
N LYS A 118 3.16 6.02 13.84
CA LYS A 118 3.15 5.35 15.14
C LYS A 118 3.91 4.02 15.11
N SER A 119 4.28 3.53 13.93
CA SER A 119 5.13 2.36 13.78
C SER A 119 6.57 2.67 14.14
N ASP A 120 7.32 1.65 14.53
CA ASP A 120 8.75 1.76 14.78
C ASP A 120 9.53 2.12 13.51
N GLY A 121 10.84 2.38 13.65
CA GLY A 121 11.73 2.70 12.54
C GLY A 121 11.95 4.20 12.36
N ALA A 122 12.84 4.53 11.46
CA ALA A 122 13.21 5.92 11.15
C ALA A 122 13.21 6.14 9.64
N MET A 123 12.85 7.36 9.22
CA MET A 123 12.76 7.72 7.80
C MET A 123 14.10 7.60 7.05
N ASP A 124 15.23 7.69 7.76
CA ASP A 124 16.57 7.56 7.16
C ASP A 124 16.91 6.12 6.76
N SER A 125 16.25 5.13 7.33
CA SER A 125 16.45 3.69 7.06
C SER A 125 15.30 3.04 6.29
N MET A 126 14.19 3.75 6.09
CA MET A 126 13.06 3.27 5.29
C MET A 126 13.44 3.22 3.80
N THR A 127 12.94 2.20 3.11
CA THR A 127 13.04 2.00 1.66
C THR A 127 11.75 1.37 1.14
N VAL A 128 11.51 1.43 -0.18
CA VAL A 128 10.38 0.70 -0.81
C VAL A 128 10.41 -0.78 -0.42
N PHE A 129 11.60 -1.38 -0.31
CA PHE A 129 11.72 -2.81 0.01
C PHE A 129 11.45 -3.11 1.48
N THR A 130 11.82 -2.23 2.40
CA THR A 130 11.42 -2.39 3.82
C THR A 130 9.91 -2.25 3.98
N GLU A 131 9.26 -1.41 3.19
CA GLU A 131 7.79 -1.30 3.16
C GLU A 131 7.12 -2.55 2.57
N VAL A 132 7.74 -3.21 1.58
CA VAL A 132 7.26 -4.53 1.10
C VAL A 132 7.30 -5.57 2.22
N GLU A 133 8.37 -5.60 3.02
CA GLU A 133 8.47 -6.51 4.16
C GLU A 133 7.49 -6.16 5.30
N ASP A 134 7.22 -4.86 5.53
CA ASP A 134 6.17 -4.44 6.47
C ASP A 134 4.80 -4.94 6.00
N LEU A 135 4.46 -4.72 4.71
CA LEU A 135 3.20 -5.19 4.15
C LEU A 135 3.06 -6.71 4.23
N ARG A 136 4.15 -7.45 3.97
CA ARG A 136 4.19 -8.91 4.11
C ARG A 136 3.85 -9.35 5.54
N ALA A 137 4.46 -8.72 6.54
CA ALA A 137 4.21 -9.00 7.96
C ALA A 137 2.77 -8.65 8.36
N VAL A 138 2.26 -7.52 7.88
CA VAL A 138 0.88 -7.08 8.06
C VAL A 138 -0.10 -8.10 7.48
N VAL A 139 0.09 -8.52 6.23
CA VAL A 139 -0.77 -9.52 5.56
C VAL A 139 -0.80 -10.82 6.34
N ARG A 140 0.34 -11.29 6.83
CA ARG A 140 0.42 -12.49 7.67
C ARG A 140 -0.42 -12.36 8.94
N THR A 141 -0.31 -11.23 9.64
CA THR A 141 -1.10 -10.96 10.84
C THR A 141 -2.60 -10.89 10.53
N VAL A 142 -2.99 -10.17 9.50
CA VAL A 142 -4.40 -10.03 9.08
C VAL A 142 -5.01 -11.38 8.71
N LYS A 143 -4.28 -12.21 7.96
CA LYS A 143 -4.72 -13.58 7.60
C LYS A 143 -4.90 -14.49 8.83
N GLY A 144 -4.20 -14.22 9.93
CA GLY A 144 -4.33 -14.95 11.19
C GLY A 144 -5.51 -14.51 12.07
N MET A 145 -6.23 -13.44 11.73
CA MET A 145 -7.36 -12.96 12.54
C MET A 145 -8.56 -13.90 12.44
N PRO A 146 -9.23 -14.23 13.57
CA PRO A 146 -10.31 -15.23 13.57
C PRO A 146 -11.56 -14.82 12.78
N TYR A 147 -11.73 -13.53 12.52
CA TYR A 147 -12.84 -12.95 11.76
C TYR A 147 -12.47 -12.63 10.30
N VAL A 148 -11.28 -13.03 9.84
CA VAL A 148 -10.81 -12.85 8.46
C VAL A 148 -10.84 -14.17 7.71
N ASP A 149 -11.35 -14.16 6.48
CA ASP A 149 -11.19 -15.27 5.54
C ASP A 149 -9.81 -15.16 4.84
N PRO A 150 -8.83 -15.98 5.21
CA PRO A 150 -7.48 -15.87 4.69
C PRO A 150 -7.36 -16.18 3.19
N SER A 151 -8.38 -16.79 2.59
CA SER A 151 -8.42 -17.08 1.15
C SER A 151 -8.89 -15.89 0.31
N ARG A 152 -9.47 -14.87 0.94
CA ARG A 152 -10.04 -13.69 0.28
C ARG A 152 -9.42 -12.41 0.80
N VAL A 153 -8.10 -12.29 0.68
CA VAL A 153 -7.34 -11.08 1.04
C VAL A 153 -7.01 -10.29 -0.22
N TYR A 154 -7.31 -9.00 -0.18
CA TYR A 154 -7.03 -8.04 -1.25
C TYR A 154 -6.03 -7.00 -0.77
N LEU A 155 -5.24 -6.44 -1.69
CA LEU A 155 -4.41 -5.28 -1.43
C LEU A 155 -5.07 -4.03 -2.02
N LEU A 156 -4.95 -2.89 -1.32
CA LEU A 156 -5.23 -1.58 -1.88
C LEU A 156 -4.04 -0.67 -1.57
N GLY A 157 -3.39 -0.13 -2.59
CA GLY A 157 -2.25 0.74 -2.39
C GLY A 157 -2.37 2.04 -3.16
N SER A 158 -1.97 3.17 -2.55
CA SER A 158 -1.95 4.48 -3.18
C SER A 158 -0.51 4.96 -3.42
N SER A 159 -0.23 5.50 -4.61
CA SER A 159 1.09 6.07 -4.95
C SER A 159 2.24 5.09 -4.67
N GLN A 160 3.18 5.39 -3.75
CA GLN A 160 4.24 4.48 -3.31
C GLN A 160 3.66 3.17 -2.73
N GLY A 161 2.61 3.25 -1.89
CA GLY A 161 1.93 2.06 -1.39
C GLY A 161 1.32 1.19 -2.51
N GLY A 162 0.98 1.81 -3.65
CA GLY A 162 0.58 1.10 -4.87
C GLY A 162 1.72 0.31 -5.50
N LEU A 163 2.93 0.87 -5.57
CA LEU A 163 4.13 0.14 -6.00
C LEU A 163 4.45 -1.01 -5.04
N VAL A 164 4.44 -0.73 -3.73
CA VAL A 164 4.70 -1.73 -2.68
C VAL A 164 3.71 -2.90 -2.77
N SER A 165 2.42 -2.59 -2.93
CA SER A 165 1.37 -3.60 -3.09
C SER A 165 1.56 -4.45 -4.35
N ALA A 166 1.92 -3.81 -5.46
CA ALA A 166 2.18 -4.50 -6.72
C ALA A 166 3.39 -5.45 -6.61
N LEU A 167 4.50 -4.97 -6.02
CA LEU A 167 5.70 -5.80 -5.83
C LEU A 167 5.39 -7.04 -4.98
N LEU A 168 4.66 -6.87 -3.87
CA LEU A 168 4.29 -8.01 -3.02
C LEU A 168 3.33 -8.97 -3.73
N ALA A 169 2.34 -8.46 -4.46
CA ALA A 169 1.38 -9.31 -5.18
C ALA A 169 2.04 -10.12 -6.29
N ASP A 170 2.99 -9.53 -7.02
CA ASP A 170 3.75 -10.23 -8.06
C ASP A 170 4.71 -11.29 -7.47
N GLU A 171 5.24 -11.05 -6.27
CA GLU A 171 6.13 -11.98 -5.57
C GLU A 171 5.37 -13.15 -4.92
N CYS A 172 4.20 -12.89 -4.34
CA CYS A 172 3.39 -13.87 -3.62
C CYS A 172 1.95 -13.92 -4.17
N PRO A 173 1.74 -14.31 -5.46
CA PRO A 173 0.43 -14.20 -6.11
C PRO A 173 -0.66 -15.06 -5.48
N ASP A 174 -0.31 -16.15 -4.82
CA ASP A 174 -1.28 -17.04 -4.18
C ASP A 174 -1.90 -16.47 -2.90
N ASP A 175 -1.22 -15.51 -2.28
CA ASP A 175 -1.65 -14.88 -1.03
C ASP A 175 -2.85 -13.94 -1.19
N PHE A 176 -3.15 -13.49 -2.40
CA PHE A 176 -4.14 -12.45 -2.65
C PHE A 176 -5.22 -12.89 -3.62
N ALA A 177 -6.44 -12.38 -3.40
CA ALA A 177 -7.57 -12.58 -4.31
C ALA A 177 -7.62 -11.55 -5.43
N GLY A 178 -6.99 -10.38 -5.24
CA GLY A 178 -6.90 -9.29 -6.19
C GLY A 178 -6.23 -8.07 -5.58
N MET A 179 -6.04 -7.01 -6.37
CA MET A 179 -5.51 -5.74 -5.87
C MET A 179 -6.16 -4.53 -6.54
N VAL A 180 -6.24 -3.45 -5.76
CA VAL A 180 -6.66 -2.12 -6.20
C VAL A 180 -5.46 -1.18 -6.10
N LEU A 181 -5.17 -0.45 -7.16
CA LEU A 181 -4.03 0.47 -7.22
C LEU A 181 -4.53 1.88 -7.53
N PHE A 182 -4.34 2.80 -6.61
CA PHE A 182 -4.62 4.22 -6.78
C PHE A 182 -3.37 4.93 -7.25
N TYR A 183 -3.38 5.46 -8.47
CA TYR A 183 -2.26 6.23 -9.06
C TYR A 183 -0.87 5.68 -8.68
N PRO A 184 -0.60 4.36 -8.92
CA PRO A 184 0.59 3.68 -8.41
C PRO A 184 1.88 4.30 -8.96
N ALA A 185 2.84 4.58 -8.07
CA ALA A 185 4.06 5.30 -8.40
C ALA A 185 5.17 4.37 -8.98
N PHE A 186 4.89 3.72 -10.09
CA PHE A 186 5.87 2.84 -10.77
C PHE A 186 7.10 3.60 -11.31
N ASN A 187 7.03 4.92 -11.39
CA ASN A 187 8.11 5.81 -11.84
C ASN A 187 9.04 6.29 -10.71
N ILE A 188 8.99 5.70 -9.53
CA ILE A 188 9.89 6.07 -8.41
C ILE A 188 11.36 5.99 -8.81
N PRO A 189 11.88 4.94 -9.48
CA PRO A 189 13.28 4.90 -9.91
C PRO A 189 13.68 6.09 -10.80
N GLU A 190 12.86 6.42 -11.79
CA GLU A 190 13.10 7.54 -12.71
C GLU A 190 13.06 8.89 -11.98
N MET A 191 12.12 9.06 -11.04
CA MET A 191 12.05 10.26 -10.20
C MET A 191 13.31 10.41 -9.34
N VAL A 192 13.74 9.35 -8.68
CA VAL A 192 14.94 9.34 -7.83
C VAL A 192 16.19 9.62 -8.66
N GLN A 193 16.33 9.04 -9.85
CA GLN A 193 17.45 9.33 -10.76
C GLN A 193 17.45 10.81 -11.19
N MET A 194 16.29 11.35 -11.58
CA MET A 194 16.15 12.75 -11.96
C MET A 194 16.61 13.69 -10.83
N PHE A 195 16.14 13.46 -9.62
CA PHE A 195 16.52 14.25 -8.45
C PHE A 195 18.00 14.09 -8.10
N SER A 196 18.54 12.88 -8.15
CA SER A 196 19.97 12.63 -7.89
C SER A 196 20.88 13.36 -8.89
N ASN A 197 20.49 13.43 -10.16
CA ASN A 197 21.19 14.15 -11.19
C ASN A 197 21.15 15.68 -10.98
N LEU A 198 20.00 16.22 -10.57
CA LEU A 198 19.86 17.65 -10.26
C LEU A 198 20.72 18.07 -9.06
N GLY A 199 20.81 17.23 -8.00
CA GLY A 199 21.66 17.47 -6.85
C GLY A 199 23.14 17.43 -7.18
N SER A 200 23.58 16.57 -8.10
CA SER A 200 24.96 16.48 -8.55
C SER A 200 25.41 17.70 -9.39
N MET A 201 24.47 18.46 -9.98
CA MET A 201 24.76 19.67 -10.75
C MET A 201 25.05 20.93 -9.91
N GLY A 202 25.10 20.82 -8.58
CA GLY A 202 25.86 21.74 -7.72
C GLY A 202 25.21 23.06 -7.36
N ASN A 203 23.87 23.15 -7.27
CA ASN A 203 23.22 24.37 -6.77
C ASN A 203 21.93 24.17 -5.95
N ILE A 204 21.64 22.95 -5.54
CA ILE A 204 20.51 22.69 -4.66
C ILE A 204 21.10 22.18 -3.34
N GLY A 205 21.40 23.13 -2.46
CA GLY A 205 21.80 22.83 -1.09
C GLY A 205 20.65 22.12 -0.39
N ASN A 206 20.97 21.02 0.28
CA ASN A 206 20.05 20.19 1.06
C ASN A 206 18.75 19.81 0.30
N TRP A 207 18.68 18.57 -0.12
CA TRP A 207 17.46 17.93 -0.67
C TRP A 207 16.19 18.18 0.15
N GLY A 208 16.36 18.57 1.45
CA GLY A 208 15.30 19.01 2.34
C GLY A 208 14.46 20.21 1.84
N ASP A 209 15.01 21.11 1.02
CA ASP A 209 14.30 22.35 0.64
C ASP A 209 13.43 22.22 -0.63
N LEU A 210 13.76 21.29 -1.54
CA LEU A 210 12.85 20.86 -2.60
C LEU A 210 11.92 19.75 -2.13
N SER A 211 12.23 19.14 -1.01
CA SER A 211 11.62 17.97 -0.42
C SER A 211 10.45 18.28 0.51
N GLY A 212 9.89 19.45 0.49
CA GLY A 212 8.55 19.65 1.07
C GLY A 212 7.53 18.65 0.52
N MET A 213 7.92 17.85 -0.49
CA MET A 213 7.12 16.78 -1.07
C MET A 213 7.58 15.37 -0.71
N MET A 214 8.88 15.12 -0.47
CA MET A 214 9.39 13.78 -0.12
C MET A 214 10.79 13.89 0.51
N THR A 215 10.93 13.52 1.77
CA THR A 215 12.24 13.34 2.39
C THR A 215 12.79 11.98 1.97
N MET A 216 13.73 11.97 1.02
CA MET A 216 14.39 10.73 0.58
C MET A 216 15.74 10.61 1.24
N SER A 217 15.94 9.56 2.03
CA SER A 217 17.24 9.22 2.61
C SER A 217 18.20 8.68 1.55
N GLU A 218 19.50 8.68 1.86
CA GLU A 218 20.50 8.04 1.00
C GLU A 218 20.21 6.52 0.85
N ALA A 219 19.75 5.88 1.91
CA ALA A 219 19.35 4.47 1.88
C ALA A 219 18.21 4.25 0.88
N TYR A 220 17.18 5.11 0.92
CA TYR A 220 16.05 5.05 -0.02
C TYR A 220 16.54 5.21 -1.47
N ILE A 221 17.28 6.27 -1.76
CA ILE A 221 17.80 6.57 -3.09
C ILE A 221 18.64 5.39 -3.63
N ASN A 222 19.61 4.93 -2.85
CA ASN A 222 20.51 3.86 -3.28
C ASN A 222 19.80 2.51 -3.46
N SER A 223 18.69 2.27 -2.75
CA SER A 223 17.93 1.02 -2.88
C SER A 223 17.15 0.93 -4.19
N ILE A 224 16.65 2.06 -4.74
CA ILE A 224 15.64 2.05 -5.79
C ILE A 224 16.08 2.68 -7.12
N LYS A 225 17.09 3.57 -7.14
CA LYS A 225 17.48 4.38 -8.31
C LYS A 225 17.81 3.56 -9.56
N ASP A 226 18.35 2.35 -9.40
CA ASP A 226 18.76 1.46 -10.48
C ASP A 226 17.84 0.22 -10.59
N TYR A 227 16.70 0.24 -9.88
CA TYR A 227 15.79 -0.89 -9.86
C TYR A 227 14.83 -0.86 -11.04
N ASP A 228 14.82 -1.92 -11.83
CA ASP A 228 13.89 -2.07 -12.95
C ASP A 228 12.55 -2.59 -12.44
N VAL A 229 11.66 -1.65 -12.07
CA VAL A 229 10.29 -1.95 -11.62
C VAL A 229 9.55 -2.76 -12.69
N TRP A 230 9.71 -2.40 -13.96
CA TRP A 230 8.94 -3.00 -15.05
C TRP A 230 9.34 -4.46 -15.36
N ALA A 231 10.53 -4.87 -14.93
CA ALA A 231 10.95 -6.28 -14.97
C ALA A 231 10.38 -7.10 -13.79
N ARG A 232 9.72 -6.46 -12.83
CA ARG A 232 9.26 -7.09 -11.59
C ARG A 232 7.77 -7.07 -11.39
N VAL A 233 7.05 -6.18 -12.06
CA VAL A 233 5.58 -6.04 -11.98
C VAL A 233 4.91 -6.53 -13.24
N GLY A 234 3.63 -6.90 -13.15
CA GLY A 234 2.81 -7.29 -14.31
C GLY A 234 2.60 -8.79 -14.47
N THR A 235 3.06 -9.61 -13.52
CA THR A 235 2.91 -11.07 -13.56
C THR A 235 1.77 -11.61 -12.72
N PHE A 236 1.22 -10.81 -11.78
CA PHE A 236 0.11 -11.20 -10.93
C PHE A 236 -1.10 -11.61 -11.77
N PRO A 237 -1.56 -12.88 -11.68
CA PRO A 237 -2.53 -13.43 -12.63
C PRO A 237 -4.00 -13.13 -12.26
N LYS A 238 -4.24 -12.62 -11.05
CA LYS A 238 -5.60 -12.39 -10.55
C LYS A 238 -6.06 -10.95 -10.84
N PRO A 239 -7.33 -10.59 -10.60
CA PRO A 239 -7.86 -9.28 -10.96
C PRO A 239 -7.08 -8.10 -10.38
N VAL A 240 -6.83 -7.08 -11.20
CA VAL A 240 -6.20 -5.82 -10.84
C VAL A 240 -7.10 -4.66 -11.26
N CYS A 241 -7.45 -3.80 -10.33
CA CYS A 241 -8.19 -2.56 -10.58
C CYS A 241 -7.23 -1.37 -10.42
N ILE A 242 -6.93 -0.68 -11.50
CA ILE A 242 -6.09 0.52 -11.47
C ILE A 242 -7.01 1.74 -11.63
N ILE A 243 -6.90 2.72 -10.74
CA ILE A 243 -7.67 3.96 -10.78
C ILE A 243 -6.69 5.14 -10.79
N HIS A 244 -6.80 6.05 -11.77
CA HIS A 244 -5.84 7.13 -11.94
C HIS A 244 -6.49 8.40 -12.47
N GLY A 245 -6.06 9.55 -11.94
CA GLY A 245 -6.53 10.87 -12.37
C GLY A 245 -5.90 11.30 -13.70
N THR A 246 -6.70 11.90 -14.60
CA THR A 246 -6.18 12.33 -15.92
C THR A 246 -5.30 13.58 -15.85
N LYS A 247 -5.29 14.29 -14.73
CA LYS A 247 -4.46 15.49 -14.48
C LYS A 247 -3.40 15.26 -13.40
N ASP A 248 -3.03 14.02 -13.14
CA ASP A 248 -1.97 13.69 -12.19
C ASP A 248 -0.62 14.21 -12.71
N ILE A 249 -0.07 15.22 -11.99
CA ILE A 249 1.21 15.84 -12.30
C ILE A 249 2.40 15.22 -11.57
N VAL A 250 2.14 14.33 -10.62
CA VAL A 250 3.17 13.64 -9.80
C VAL A 250 3.55 12.31 -10.42
N VAL A 251 2.53 11.49 -10.70
CA VAL A 251 2.70 10.21 -11.38
C VAL A 251 2.00 10.29 -12.73
N PRO A 252 2.73 10.33 -13.84
CA PRO A 252 2.12 10.34 -15.16
C PRO A 252 1.20 9.14 -15.38
N ILE A 253 -0.03 9.37 -15.84
CA ILE A 253 -1.04 8.32 -16.09
C ILE A 253 -0.52 7.22 -17.03
N ALA A 254 0.46 7.53 -17.87
CA ALA A 254 1.12 6.57 -18.76
C ALA A 254 1.72 5.36 -18.01
N ASN A 255 2.11 5.54 -16.72
CA ASN A 255 2.56 4.42 -15.87
C ASN A 255 1.43 3.42 -15.61
N SER A 256 0.23 3.92 -15.30
CA SER A 256 -0.95 3.07 -15.12
C SER A 256 -1.43 2.44 -16.43
N GLU A 257 -1.32 3.13 -17.55
CA GLU A 257 -1.60 2.57 -18.88
C GLU A 257 -0.64 1.43 -19.20
N LYS A 258 0.65 1.61 -18.93
CA LYS A 258 1.66 0.56 -19.11
C LYS A 258 1.40 -0.63 -18.17
N ALA A 259 1.12 -0.40 -16.89
CA ALA A 259 0.80 -1.45 -15.94
C ALA A 259 -0.45 -2.23 -16.35
N ALA A 260 -1.51 -1.54 -16.79
CA ALA A 260 -2.74 -2.18 -17.26
C ALA A 260 -2.51 -3.06 -18.52
N ALA A 261 -1.52 -2.73 -19.34
CA ALA A 261 -1.14 -3.56 -20.50
C ALA A 261 -0.30 -4.78 -20.11
N LEU A 262 0.38 -4.76 -18.95
CA LEU A 262 1.21 -5.86 -18.48
C LEU A 262 0.41 -6.90 -17.68
N TYR A 263 -0.45 -6.46 -16.75
CA TYR A 263 -1.24 -7.37 -15.93
C TYR A 263 -2.34 -8.07 -16.75
N PRO A 264 -2.42 -9.40 -16.75
CA PRO A 264 -3.31 -10.16 -17.63
C PRO A 264 -4.80 -9.96 -17.33
N ALA A 265 -5.15 -9.55 -16.10
CA ALA A 265 -6.53 -9.35 -15.65
C ALA A 265 -6.76 -7.92 -15.11
N ALA A 266 -6.07 -6.92 -15.68
CA ALA A 266 -6.19 -5.53 -15.25
C ALA A 266 -7.35 -4.80 -15.93
N THR A 267 -7.94 -3.87 -15.16
CA THR A 267 -8.81 -2.80 -15.67
C THR A 267 -8.27 -1.47 -15.22
N LEU A 268 -8.18 -0.48 -16.15
CA LEU A 268 -7.80 0.89 -15.84
C LEU A 268 -9.01 1.80 -15.90
N HIS A 269 -9.28 2.48 -14.79
CA HIS A 269 -10.32 3.50 -14.66
C HIS A 269 -9.66 4.87 -14.58
N LYS A 270 -9.99 5.75 -15.54
CA LYS A 270 -9.48 7.12 -15.60
C LYS A 270 -10.49 8.06 -14.98
N ILE A 271 -10.08 8.79 -13.94
CA ILE A 271 -10.93 9.80 -13.29
C ILE A 271 -10.62 11.16 -13.93
N GLU A 272 -11.57 11.63 -14.73
CA GLU A 272 -11.39 12.86 -15.51
C GLU A 272 -11.20 14.08 -14.62
N GLY A 273 -10.13 14.82 -14.86
CA GLY A 273 -9.79 16.02 -14.13
C GLY A 273 -9.17 15.83 -12.76
N ALA A 274 -9.13 14.59 -12.24
CA ALA A 274 -8.49 14.31 -10.95
C ALA A 274 -6.97 14.45 -11.05
N ASN A 275 -6.37 15.00 -10.00
CA ASN A 275 -4.94 15.12 -9.79
C ASN A 275 -4.45 13.94 -8.92
N HIS A 276 -3.18 13.99 -8.46
CA HIS A 276 -2.62 13.02 -7.52
C HIS A 276 -3.35 13.10 -6.18
N GLY A 277 -3.88 11.98 -5.70
CA GLY A 277 -4.73 11.94 -4.51
C GLY A 277 -6.17 12.39 -4.82
N PHE A 278 -7.10 11.47 -4.78
CA PHE A 278 -8.51 11.72 -5.15
C PHE A 278 -9.26 12.63 -4.17
N ASN A 279 -8.77 12.74 -2.93
CA ASN A 279 -9.36 13.56 -1.89
C ASN A 279 -8.27 14.39 -1.22
N SER A 280 -8.43 15.73 -1.28
CA SER A 280 -7.48 16.66 -0.67
C SER A 280 -7.33 16.49 0.85
N ALA A 281 -8.40 16.06 1.54
CA ALA A 281 -8.37 15.81 2.98
C ALA A 281 -7.42 14.66 3.36
N ASN A 282 -7.24 13.70 2.46
CA ASN A 282 -6.35 12.55 2.67
C ASN A 282 -4.86 12.90 2.46
N LEU A 283 -4.56 14.04 1.86
CA LEU A 283 -3.20 14.47 1.53
C LEU A 283 -2.65 15.57 2.46
N GLY A 284 -3.46 16.05 3.40
CA GLY A 284 -3.04 17.11 4.33
C GLY A 284 -2.52 18.36 3.60
N SER A 285 -1.41 18.94 4.08
CA SER A 285 -0.75 20.10 3.46
C SER A 285 -0.25 19.84 2.04
N MET A 286 0.09 18.60 1.71
CA MET A 286 0.51 18.20 0.37
C MET A 286 -0.64 18.34 -0.65
N GLY A 287 -1.87 18.04 -0.27
CA GLY A 287 -3.04 18.22 -1.13
C GLY A 287 -3.24 19.66 -1.58
N ALA A 288 -3.04 20.61 -0.68
CA ALA A 288 -3.13 22.04 -1.01
C ALA A 288 -2.04 22.48 -1.99
N MET A 289 -0.81 22.01 -1.83
CA MET A 289 0.32 22.28 -2.75
C MET A 289 0.07 21.70 -4.15
N MET A 290 -0.59 20.55 -4.22
CA MET A 290 -0.87 19.84 -5.47
C MET A 290 -2.15 20.32 -6.17
N GLY A 291 -2.79 21.39 -5.66
CA GLY A 291 -4.00 21.96 -6.25
C GLY A 291 -5.21 21.02 -6.17
N ALA A 292 -5.20 20.04 -5.28
CA ALA A 292 -6.32 19.16 -5.04
C ALA A 292 -7.43 19.95 -4.34
N SER A 293 -8.42 20.41 -5.10
CA SER A 293 -9.55 21.22 -4.60
C SER A 293 -10.89 20.49 -4.71
N ALA A 294 -10.92 19.34 -5.35
CA ALA A 294 -12.13 18.54 -5.57
C ALA A 294 -12.02 17.19 -4.88
N ASP A 295 -13.16 16.69 -4.41
CA ASP A 295 -13.32 15.36 -3.87
C ASP A 295 -13.83 14.42 -4.98
N TYR A 296 -13.02 13.43 -5.32
CA TYR A 296 -13.34 12.41 -6.33
C TYR A 296 -13.77 11.07 -5.71
N ASP A 297 -13.85 10.95 -4.38
CA ASP A 297 -14.20 9.70 -3.69
C ASP A 297 -15.55 9.15 -4.17
N ALA A 298 -16.51 10.05 -4.46
CA ALA A 298 -17.81 9.68 -5.02
C ALA A 298 -17.73 8.99 -6.40
N GLN A 299 -16.63 9.18 -7.14
CA GLN A 299 -16.39 8.49 -8.41
C GLN A 299 -15.52 7.24 -8.22
N VAL A 300 -14.61 7.27 -7.25
CA VAL A 300 -13.62 6.21 -7.00
C VAL A 300 -14.24 5.03 -6.24
N MET A 301 -14.98 5.30 -5.17
CA MET A 301 -15.49 4.23 -4.30
C MET A 301 -16.50 3.29 -4.96
N PRO A 302 -17.40 3.71 -5.86
CA PRO A 302 -18.23 2.78 -6.62
C PRO A 302 -17.43 1.82 -7.52
N ILE A 303 -16.26 2.25 -8.03
CA ILE A 303 -15.37 1.39 -8.82
C ILE A 303 -14.72 0.33 -7.92
N VAL A 304 -14.25 0.74 -6.74
CA VAL A 304 -13.68 -0.18 -5.74
C VAL A 304 -14.73 -1.21 -5.31
N GLU A 305 -15.94 -0.75 -5.01
CA GLU A 305 -17.06 -1.63 -4.64
C GLU A 305 -17.40 -2.64 -5.73
N ALA A 306 -17.52 -2.18 -6.98
CA ALA A 306 -17.81 -3.06 -8.11
C ALA A 306 -16.69 -4.08 -8.38
N PHE A 307 -15.43 -3.74 -8.04
CA PHE A 307 -14.31 -4.65 -8.13
C PHE A 307 -14.33 -5.70 -7.02
N LEU A 308 -14.52 -5.29 -5.78
CA LEU A 308 -14.49 -6.18 -4.61
C LEU A 308 -15.68 -7.17 -4.59
N LYS A 309 -16.82 -6.82 -5.17
CA LYS A 309 -18.04 -7.67 -5.22
C LYS A 309 -18.04 -8.69 -6.37
N LYS A 310 -16.99 -8.77 -7.19
CA LYS A 310 -16.87 -9.79 -8.27
C LYS A 310 -16.44 -11.14 -7.69
#